data_ac89bdea5a2f639000baee6e6339c145
#
_entry.id   ac89bdea5a2f639000baee6e6339c145
#
_cell.length_a   1.000
_cell.length_b   1.000
_cell.length_c   1.000
_cell.angle_alpha   90.00
_cell.angle_beta   90.00
_cell.angle_gamma   90.00
#
_symmetry.space_group_name_H-M   'P 1'
#
loop_
_entity.id
_entity.type
_entity.pdbx_description
1 polymer ?
#
loop_
_entity_poly.entity_id
_entity_poly.type
_entity_poly.pdbx_seq_one_letter_code
_entity_poly.pdbx_strand_id
1 'polypeptide(L)'
;MFTLQGMRGNVELITEKIRQEAIEEVLEKFKEADRKYYQTGEDFQTVRDLYKELERLGADIETVIDIDLHIRDEVFGLSPVKAMYHSTMNMDDGYINHIAIIQEVNGFHNHFLYDEDKGKGAAGTGPFTTLEEAKQDVIAHYPDAVEQEAAE
;
A
#
# COMPACT_ATOMS: atom_id res chain seq x y z
N MET A 1 47.90 24.71 -11.79
CA MET A 1 47.05 25.88 -11.51
C MET A 1 45.57 25.46 -11.59
N PHE A 2 44.80 25.67 -10.55
CA PHE A 2 43.35 25.37 -10.55
C PHE A 2 42.60 26.49 -11.25
N THR A 3 41.78 26.11 -12.24
CA THR A 3 40.86 27.06 -12.86
C THR A 3 39.60 27.19 -12.02
N LEU A 4 38.90 28.33 -12.11
CA LEU A 4 37.61 28.53 -11.47
C LEU A 4 36.60 27.46 -11.85
N GLN A 5 36.65 27.00 -13.09
CA GLN A 5 35.76 25.95 -13.63
C GLN A 5 36.05 24.59 -13.00
N GLY A 6 37.34 24.24 -12.79
CA GLY A 6 37.70 23.00 -12.11
C GLY A 6 37.30 22.99 -10.63
N MET A 7 37.40 24.14 -9.97
CA MET A 7 36.93 24.28 -8.57
C MET A 7 35.44 24.12 -8.44
N ARG A 8 34.65 24.67 -9.36
CA ARG A 8 33.18 24.50 -9.42
C ARG A 8 32.80 23.02 -9.58
N GLY A 9 33.46 22.31 -10.52
CA GLY A 9 33.20 20.90 -10.74
C GLY A 9 33.44 20.05 -9.50
N ASN A 10 34.54 20.34 -8.74
CA ASN A 10 34.81 19.63 -7.49
C ASN A 10 33.76 19.91 -6.41
N VAL A 11 33.30 21.15 -6.28
CA VAL A 11 32.29 21.54 -5.32
C VAL A 11 30.94 20.85 -5.67
N GLU A 12 30.59 20.82 -6.93
CA GLU A 12 29.34 20.16 -7.42
C GLU A 12 29.38 18.65 -7.12
N LEU A 13 30.50 17.97 -7.35
CA LEU A 13 30.67 16.55 -7.05
C LEU A 13 30.55 16.24 -5.56
N ILE A 14 31.15 17.07 -4.72
CA ILE A 14 31.09 16.94 -3.26
C ILE A 14 29.64 17.16 -2.78
N THR A 15 28.97 18.18 -3.29
CA THR A 15 27.57 18.49 -2.95
C THR A 15 26.64 17.35 -3.34
N GLU A 16 26.83 16.77 -4.53
CA GLU A 16 26.03 15.63 -5.00
C GLU A 16 26.25 14.40 -4.12
N LYS A 17 27.49 14.13 -3.73
CA LYS A 17 27.82 13.01 -2.84
C LYS A 17 27.17 13.18 -1.48
N ILE A 18 27.20 14.38 -0.90
CA ILE A 18 26.55 14.70 0.38
C ILE A 18 25.04 14.51 0.26
N ARG A 19 24.46 14.96 -0.84
CA ARG A 19 23.03 14.79 -1.11
C ARG A 19 22.65 13.32 -1.18
N GLN A 20 23.42 12.49 -1.90
CA GLN A 20 23.16 11.05 -2.02
C GLN A 20 23.27 10.35 -0.66
N GLU A 21 24.26 10.70 0.14
CA GLU A 21 24.39 10.15 1.51
C GLU A 21 23.20 10.53 2.39
N ALA A 22 22.71 11.78 2.27
CA ALA A 22 21.53 12.24 2.98
C ALA A 22 20.27 11.47 2.54
N ILE A 23 20.10 11.25 1.23
CA ILE A 23 19.00 10.46 0.68
C ILE A 23 19.03 9.03 1.23
N GLU A 24 20.19 8.37 1.21
CA GLU A 24 20.33 7.01 1.72
C GLU A 24 19.99 6.91 3.21
N GLU A 25 20.42 7.86 4.02
CA GLU A 25 20.11 7.90 5.45
C GLU A 25 18.61 8.08 5.70
N VAL A 26 17.96 9.02 5.01
CA VAL A 26 16.52 9.25 5.13
C VAL A 26 15.74 8.04 4.59
N LEU A 27 16.22 7.41 3.52
CA LEU A 27 15.59 6.24 2.92
C LEU A 27 15.56 5.06 3.91
N GLU A 28 16.65 4.83 4.65
CA GLU A 28 16.67 3.78 5.68
C GLU A 28 15.65 4.06 6.80
N LYS A 29 15.52 5.32 7.22
CA LYS A 29 14.51 5.73 8.19
C LYS A 29 13.10 5.56 7.64
N PHE A 30 12.89 5.89 6.36
CA PHE A 30 11.62 5.69 5.67
C PHE A 30 11.22 4.22 5.64
N LYS A 31 12.13 3.33 5.27
CA LYS A 31 11.87 1.88 5.24
C LYS A 31 11.43 1.35 6.61
N GLU A 32 12.12 1.75 7.66
CA GLU A 32 11.79 1.34 9.03
C GLU A 32 10.42 1.86 9.46
N ALA A 33 10.14 3.15 9.24
CA ALA A 33 8.88 3.78 9.57
C ALA A 33 7.71 3.19 8.77
N ASP A 34 7.91 2.94 7.49
CA ASP A 34 6.92 2.38 6.58
C ASP A 34 6.54 0.95 6.99
N ARG A 35 7.54 0.12 7.30
CA ARG A 35 7.30 -1.25 7.81
C ARG A 35 6.51 -1.23 9.11
N LYS A 36 6.89 -0.36 10.03
CA LYS A 36 6.18 -0.20 11.31
C LYS A 36 4.72 0.23 11.08
N TYR A 37 4.49 1.17 10.15
CA TYR A 37 3.15 1.61 9.79
C TYR A 37 2.29 0.45 9.27
N TYR A 38 2.81 -0.35 8.34
CA TYR A 38 2.07 -1.51 7.82
C TYR A 38 1.84 -2.58 8.89
N GLN A 39 2.76 -2.75 9.83
CA GLN A 39 2.63 -3.73 10.91
C GLN A 39 1.64 -3.31 11.99
N THR A 40 1.57 -2.03 12.33
CA THR A 40 0.84 -1.52 13.49
C THR A 40 -0.36 -0.65 13.15
N GLY A 41 -0.40 -0.08 11.95
CA GLY A 41 -1.40 0.91 11.57
C GLY A 41 -1.19 2.29 12.19
N GLU A 42 -0.11 2.47 12.93
CA GLU A 42 0.18 3.69 13.67
C GLU A 42 1.31 4.49 13.03
N ASP A 43 1.33 5.79 13.34
CA ASP A 43 2.42 6.71 12.99
C ASP A 43 2.63 6.92 11.48
N PHE A 44 1.51 7.06 10.77
CA PHE A 44 1.55 7.44 9.34
C PHE A 44 2.23 8.79 9.12
N GLN A 45 2.13 9.70 10.09
CA GLN A 45 2.70 11.05 9.95
C GLN A 45 4.22 10.99 9.79
N THR A 46 4.91 10.09 10.50
CA THR A 46 6.37 9.91 10.35
C THR A 46 6.71 9.43 8.94
N VAL A 47 5.97 8.48 8.40
CA VAL A 47 6.16 7.99 7.01
C VAL A 47 6.00 9.15 6.03
N ARG A 48 4.96 9.93 6.18
CA ARG A 48 4.65 11.08 5.33
C ARG A 48 5.74 12.15 5.40
N ASP A 49 6.22 12.46 6.60
CA ASP A 49 7.28 13.45 6.80
C ASP A 49 8.59 13.01 6.15
N LEU A 50 8.94 11.73 6.27
CA LEU A 50 10.14 11.16 5.64
C LEU A 50 10.00 11.14 4.11
N TYR A 51 8.81 10.82 3.60
CA TYR A 51 8.54 10.90 2.15
C TYR A 51 8.75 12.32 1.62
N LYS A 52 8.24 13.32 2.33
CA LYS A 52 8.43 14.73 1.95
C LYS A 52 9.89 15.16 2.01
N GLU A 53 10.64 14.67 2.99
CA GLU A 53 12.07 14.93 3.09
C GLU A 53 12.85 14.32 1.92
N LEU A 54 12.51 13.09 1.52
CA LEU A 54 13.08 12.44 0.34
C LEU A 54 12.79 13.25 -0.93
N GLU A 55 11.55 13.73 -1.08
CA GLU A 55 11.17 14.58 -2.20
C GLU A 55 11.97 15.89 -2.20
N ARG A 56 12.10 16.54 -1.05
CA ARG A 56 12.90 17.77 -0.89
C ARG A 56 14.37 17.56 -1.26
N LEU A 57 14.93 16.41 -0.92
CA LEU A 57 16.32 16.07 -1.25
C LEU A 57 16.51 15.70 -2.71
N GLY A 58 15.43 15.55 -3.48
CA GLY A 58 15.50 15.20 -4.89
C GLY A 58 15.67 13.71 -5.14
N ALA A 59 15.22 12.86 -4.22
CA ALA A 59 15.20 11.41 -4.42
C ALA A 59 14.29 11.04 -5.59
N ASP A 60 14.59 9.90 -6.23
CA ASP A 60 13.71 9.35 -7.27
C ASP A 60 12.44 8.80 -6.61
N ILE A 61 11.34 9.51 -6.79
CA ILE A 61 10.06 9.20 -6.15
C ILE A 61 9.49 7.86 -6.63
N GLU A 62 9.71 7.47 -7.87
CA GLU A 62 9.28 6.15 -8.36
C GLU A 62 9.94 5.03 -7.58
N THR A 63 11.24 5.18 -7.27
CA THR A 63 11.98 4.22 -6.43
C THR A 63 11.40 4.18 -5.02
N VAL A 64 11.06 5.32 -4.44
CA VAL A 64 10.46 5.38 -3.09
C VAL A 64 9.10 4.69 -3.07
N ILE A 65 8.28 4.90 -4.07
CA ILE A 65 6.97 4.24 -4.21
C ILE A 65 7.15 2.72 -4.35
N ASP A 66 8.11 2.28 -5.16
CA ASP A 66 8.40 0.84 -5.33
C ASP A 66 8.84 0.20 -4.01
N ILE A 67 9.62 0.89 -3.21
CA ILE A 67 10.05 0.43 -1.88
C ILE A 67 8.84 0.29 -0.96
N ASP A 68 7.95 1.28 -0.94
CA ASP A 68 6.72 1.24 -0.14
C ASP A 68 5.85 0.03 -0.51
N LEU A 69 5.62 -0.19 -1.80
CA LEU A 69 4.84 -1.32 -2.29
C LEU A 69 5.48 -2.66 -1.92
N HIS A 70 6.80 -2.75 -2.01
CA HIS A 70 7.55 -3.95 -1.64
C HIS A 70 7.42 -4.25 -0.14
N ILE A 71 7.51 -3.24 0.71
CA ILE A 71 7.34 -3.38 2.17
C ILE A 71 5.91 -3.81 2.49
N ARG A 72 4.92 -3.21 1.84
CA ARG A 72 3.51 -3.61 1.99
C ARG A 72 3.34 -5.10 1.69
N ASP A 73 3.92 -5.57 0.59
CA ASP A 73 3.83 -6.96 0.17
C ASP A 73 4.56 -7.91 1.13
N GLU A 74 5.68 -7.47 1.72
CA GLU A 74 6.37 -8.24 2.77
C GLU A 74 5.49 -8.44 4.00
N VAL A 75 4.77 -7.39 4.41
CA VAL A 75 3.97 -7.42 5.64
C VAL A 75 2.64 -8.15 5.42
N PHE A 76 1.96 -7.88 4.30
CA PHE A 76 0.61 -8.40 4.04
C PHE A 76 0.59 -9.63 3.11
N GLY A 77 1.71 -9.96 2.48
CA GLY A 77 1.79 -10.99 1.44
C GLY A 77 1.59 -10.39 0.05
N LEU A 78 1.76 -11.22 -0.98
CA LEU A 78 1.79 -10.78 -2.38
C LEU A 78 0.43 -10.27 -2.90
N SER A 79 -0.66 -10.55 -2.21
CA SER A 79 -1.97 -10.05 -2.59
C SER A 79 -2.70 -9.49 -1.38
N PRO A 80 -3.25 -8.26 -1.45
CA PRO A 80 -4.07 -7.72 -0.38
C PRO A 80 -5.46 -8.39 -0.31
N VAL A 81 -5.89 -9.06 -1.38
CA VAL A 81 -7.17 -9.77 -1.42
C VAL A 81 -7.04 -11.08 -0.67
N LYS A 82 -7.76 -11.25 0.43
CA LYS A 82 -7.67 -12.41 1.33
C LYS A 82 -8.80 -13.40 1.12
N ALA A 83 -9.92 -12.96 0.56
CA ALA A 83 -11.04 -13.82 0.19
C ALA A 83 -11.88 -13.13 -0.89
N MET A 84 -12.55 -13.94 -1.69
CA MET A 84 -13.49 -13.49 -2.72
C MET A 84 -14.80 -14.26 -2.57
N TYR A 85 -15.90 -13.56 -2.76
CA TYR A 85 -17.25 -14.13 -2.74
C TYR A 85 -18.01 -13.73 -3.97
N HIS A 86 -18.96 -14.57 -4.37
CA HIS A 86 -19.94 -14.27 -5.41
C HIS A 86 -21.35 -14.34 -4.82
N SER A 87 -22.18 -13.34 -5.10
CA SER A 87 -23.58 -13.28 -4.72
C SER A 87 -24.41 -12.79 -5.89
N THR A 88 -25.61 -13.34 -6.05
CA THR A 88 -26.60 -12.87 -7.05
C THR A 88 -27.77 -12.15 -6.39
N MET A 89 -27.77 -12.09 -5.07
CA MET A 89 -28.85 -11.44 -4.31
C MET A 89 -28.93 -9.95 -4.62
N ASN A 90 -30.14 -9.47 -4.86
CA ASN A 90 -30.42 -8.06 -5.19
C ASN A 90 -29.74 -7.55 -6.47
N MET A 91 -29.29 -8.46 -7.33
CA MET A 91 -28.69 -8.12 -8.63
C MET A 91 -29.68 -8.40 -9.75
N ASP A 92 -29.55 -7.67 -10.85
CA ASP A 92 -30.31 -7.93 -12.07
C ASP A 92 -29.89 -9.27 -12.69
N ASP A 93 -30.75 -9.86 -13.50
CA ASP A 93 -30.51 -11.15 -14.14
C ASP A 93 -29.18 -11.18 -14.90
N GLY A 94 -28.35 -12.17 -14.56
CA GLY A 94 -27.04 -12.37 -15.17
C GLY A 94 -25.92 -11.57 -14.57
N TYR A 95 -26.20 -10.71 -13.58
CA TYR A 95 -25.17 -9.97 -12.88
C TYR A 95 -24.74 -10.67 -11.59
N ILE A 96 -23.46 -10.62 -11.32
CA ILE A 96 -22.85 -11.20 -10.12
C ILE A 96 -22.21 -10.09 -9.32
N ASN A 97 -22.55 -10.01 -8.03
CA ASN A 97 -21.85 -9.14 -7.10
C ASN A 97 -20.56 -9.85 -6.66
N HIS A 98 -19.43 -9.34 -7.12
CA HIS A 98 -18.12 -9.79 -6.66
C HIS A 98 -17.79 -9.05 -5.37
N ILE A 99 -17.45 -9.80 -4.32
CA ILE A 99 -17.14 -9.25 -3.01
C ILE A 99 -15.72 -9.67 -2.66
N ALA A 100 -14.86 -8.70 -2.37
CA ALA A 100 -13.48 -8.98 -1.97
C ALA A 100 -13.27 -8.54 -0.52
N ILE A 101 -12.58 -9.38 0.25
CA ILE A 101 -12.06 -8.99 1.56
C ILE A 101 -10.61 -8.59 1.35
N ILE A 102 -10.32 -7.33 1.62
CA ILE A 102 -8.99 -6.75 1.39
C ILE A 102 -8.36 -6.41 2.74
N GLN A 103 -7.12 -6.84 2.93
CA GLN A 103 -6.35 -6.46 4.10
C GLN A 103 -5.74 -5.08 3.86
N GLU A 104 -6.07 -4.15 4.74
CA GLU A 104 -5.53 -2.81 4.77
C GLU A 104 -4.82 -2.59 6.12
N VAL A 105 -4.15 -1.45 6.26
CA VAL A 105 -3.34 -1.13 7.43
C VAL A 105 -4.14 -1.20 8.74
N ASN A 106 -5.39 -0.76 8.71
CA ASN A 106 -6.26 -0.67 9.88
C ASN A 106 -7.13 -1.93 10.10
N GLY A 107 -6.96 -2.97 9.28
CA GLY A 107 -7.72 -4.22 9.41
C GLY A 107 -8.25 -4.72 8.07
N PHE A 108 -9.26 -5.58 8.13
CA PHE A 108 -9.88 -6.15 6.95
C PHE A 108 -11.11 -5.35 6.54
N HIS A 109 -11.25 -5.08 5.23
CA HIS A 109 -12.37 -4.36 4.66
C HIS A 109 -13.07 -5.21 3.62
N ASN A 110 -14.38 -5.21 3.67
CA ASN A 110 -15.21 -5.85 2.64
C ASN A 110 -15.52 -4.83 1.56
N HIS A 111 -15.23 -5.17 0.32
CA HIS A 111 -15.53 -4.36 -0.84
C HIS A 111 -16.61 -5.05 -1.67
N PHE A 112 -17.83 -4.49 -1.66
CA PHE A 112 -18.96 -4.98 -2.42
C PHE A 112 -18.96 -4.38 -3.82
N LEU A 113 -19.45 -5.12 -4.80
CA LEU A 113 -19.35 -4.76 -6.22
C LEU A 113 -17.88 -4.48 -6.59
N TYR A 114 -17.03 -5.44 -6.21
CA TYR A 114 -15.59 -5.32 -6.39
C TYR A 114 -15.20 -5.38 -7.85
N ASP A 115 -14.39 -4.42 -8.28
CA ASP A 115 -13.84 -4.31 -9.63
C ASP A 115 -12.33 -4.57 -9.55
N GLU A 116 -11.89 -5.68 -10.17
CA GLU A 116 -10.48 -6.08 -10.16
C GLU A 116 -9.58 -5.04 -10.83
N ASP A 117 -10.06 -4.38 -11.87
CA ASP A 117 -9.30 -3.37 -12.61
C ASP A 117 -9.04 -2.13 -11.75
N LYS A 118 -10.00 -1.76 -10.92
CA LYS A 118 -9.88 -0.62 -10.00
C LYS A 118 -9.28 -0.99 -8.64
N GLY A 119 -9.33 -2.27 -8.27
CA GLY A 119 -8.88 -2.74 -6.97
C GLY A 119 -9.76 -2.30 -5.80
N LYS A 120 -11.02 -1.95 -6.06
CA LYS A 120 -11.96 -1.50 -5.04
C LYS A 120 -13.40 -1.79 -5.43
N GLY A 121 -14.31 -1.77 -4.45
CA GLY A 121 -15.73 -1.90 -4.65
C GLY A 121 -16.45 -0.56 -4.66
N ALA A 122 -17.71 -0.58 -5.09
CA ALA A 122 -18.59 0.59 -5.07
C ALA A 122 -19.09 0.93 -3.66
N ALA A 123 -19.10 -0.05 -2.76
CA ALA A 123 -19.46 0.11 -1.35
C ALA A 123 -18.56 -0.77 -0.48
N GLY A 124 -18.52 -0.50 0.80
CA GLY A 124 -17.66 -1.27 1.69
C GLY A 124 -18.07 -1.20 3.16
N THR A 125 -17.60 -2.18 3.92
CA THR A 125 -17.71 -2.23 5.37
C THR A 125 -16.36 -2.54 5.99
N GLY A 126 -16.19 -2.19 7.25
CA GLY A 126 -14.96 -2.39 8.01
C GLY A 126 -14.50 -1.09 8.66
N PRO A 127 -13.34 -1.09 9.34
CA PRO A 127 -12.39 -2.20 9.45
C PRO A 127 -12.84 -3.31 10.40
N PHE A 128 -12.48 -4.55 10.07
CA PHE A 128 -12.64 -5.70 10.96
C PHE A 128 -11.27 -6.13 11.47
N THR A 129 -11.19 -6.53 12.73
CA THR A 129 -9.93 -6.93 13.37
C THR A 129 -9.42 -8.26 12.81
N THR A 130 -10.32 -9.19 12.50
CA THR A 130 -9.97 -10.51 11.99
C THR A 130 -10.64 -10.79 10.65
N LEU A 131 -10.01 -11.68 9.87
CA LEU A 131 -10.58 -12.15 8.60
C LEU A 131 -11.93 -12.83 8.84
N GLU A 132 -12.06 -13.59 9.92
CA GLU A 132 -13.31 -14.29 10.25
C GLU A 132 -14.46 -13.31 10.49
N GLU A 133 -14.23 -12.22 11.20
CA GLU A 133 -15.24 -11.17 11.40
C GLU A 133 -15.68 -10.56 10.06
N ALA A 134 -14.74 -10.30 9.16
CA ALA A 134 -15.06 -9.78 7.83
C ALA A 134 -15.88 -10.80 7.02
N LYS A 135 -15.55 -12.09 7.09
CA LYS A 135 -16.30 -13.15 6.42
C LYS A 135 -17.74 -13.24 6.95
N GLN A 136 -17.91 -13.14 8.26
CA GLN A 136 -19.24 -13.14 8.88
C GLN A 136 -20.07 -11.94 8.42
N ASP A 137 -19.47 -10.77 8.27
CA ASP A 137 -20.15 -9.58 7.76
C ASP A 137 -20.62 -9.76 6.32
N VAL A 138 -19.82 -10.39 5.45
CA VAL A 138 -20.22 -10.70 4.07
C VAL A 138 -21.50 -11.55 4.07
N ILE A 139 -21.53 -12.61 4.87
CA ILE A 139 -22.69 -13.52 4.93
C ILE A 139 -23.91 -12.82 5.57
N ALA A 140 -23.68 -11.91 6.53
CA ALA A 140 -24.77 -11.14 7.13
C ALA A 140 -25.45 -10.23 6.10
N HIS A 141 -24.70 -9.63 5.18
CA HIS A 141 -25.23 -8.77 4.12
C HIS A 141 -25.76 -9.56 2.93
N TYR A 142 -25.10 -10.66 2.58
CA TYR A 142 -25.43 -11.49 1.42
C TYR A 142 -25.44 -12.97 1.84
N PRO A 143 -26.57 -13.47 2.41
CA PRO A 143 -26.64 -14.85 2.88
C PRO A 143 -26.40 -15.91 1.80
N ASP A 144 -26.59 -15.57 0.53
CA ASP A 144 -26.32 -16.45 -0.62
C ASP A 144 -24.89 -16.42 -1.12
N ALA A 145 -24.03 -15.58 -0.50
CA ALA A 145 -22.64 -15.43 -0.96
C ALA A 145 -21.87 -16.76 -0.80
N VAL A 146 -21.14 -17.10 -1.87
CA VAL A 146 -20.31 -18.31 -1.92
C VAL A 146 -18.86 -17.88 -2.04
N GLU A 147 -18.03 -18.35 -1.10
CA GLU A 147 -16.60 -18.08 -1.15
C GLU A 147 -15.97 -18.80 -2.33
N GLN A 148 -15.16 -18.06 -3.10
CA GLN A 148 -14.47 -18.58 -4.26
C GLN A 148 -13.11 -19.10 -3.83
N GLU A 149 -12.64 -20.17 -4.46
CA GLU A 149 -11.29 -20.67 -4.22
C GLU A 149 -10.28 -19.66 -4.77
N ALA A 150 -9.18 -19.48 -4.01
CA ALA A 150 -8.10 -18.65 -4.49
C ALA A 150 -7.52 -19.25 -5.76
N ALA A 151 -7.34 -18.43 -6.79
CA ALA A 151 -6.65 -18.85 -8.01
C ALA A 151 -5.19 -19.14 -7.67
N GLU A 152 -4.78 -20.34 -7.93
CA GLU A 152 -3.38 -20.76 -7.77
C GLU A 152 -2.51 -20.20 -8.90
#